data_027acd8e6c7622af02023ed70bec3b8b
#
_entry.id   027acd8e6c7622af02023ed70bec3b8b
#
_cell.length_a   1.000
_cell.length_b   1.000
_cell.length_c   1.000
_cell.angle_alpha   90.00
_cell.angle_beta   90.00
_cell.angle_gamma   90.00
#
_symmetry.space_group_name_H-M   'P 1'
#
loop_
_entity.id
_entity.type
_entity.pdbx_description
1 polymer ?
#
loop_
_entity_poly.entity_id
_entity_poly.type
_entity_poly.pdbx_seq_one_letter_code
_entity_poly.pdbx_strand_id
1 'polypeptide(L)'
;MPGHMNVLLAEVDIDYEDLIEMDEINKDFSDSDVCLIVGANDVVNPSARNNPDSPIYGMPILDADKSKQVVVIKRSMSPGYAGIANPLFVNENTKMLFSDAKDGLNQILNSFAQV
;
A
#
# COMPACT_ATOMS: atom_id res chain seq x y z
N MET A 1 -1.16 -11.55 -7.64
CA MET A 1 -1.84 -12.87 -7.65
C MET A 1 -2.62 -13.06 -6.36
N PRO A 2 -3.89 -12.65 -6.36
CA PRO A 2 -4.66 -12.68 -5.10
C PRO A 2 -4.77 -14.06 -4.47
N GLY A 3 -5.03 -15.09 -5.26
CA GLY A 3 -5.17 -16.45 -4.72
C GLY A 3 -3.91 -16.98 -4.05
N HIS A 4 -2.75 -16.70 -4.62
CA HIS A 4 -1.46 -17.11 -4.06
C HIS A 4 -1.21 -16.43 -2.70
N MET A 5 -1.45 -15.13 -2.61
CA MET A 5 -1.29 -14.40 -1.35
C MET A 5 -2.28 -14.88 -0.30
N ASN A 6 -3.51 -15.19 -0.70
CA ASN A 6 -4.49 -15.72 0.24
C ASN A 6 -4.04 -17.03 0.87
N VAL A 7 -3.42 -17.91 0.08
CA VAL A 7 -2.87 -19.17 0.60
C VAL A 7 -1.74 -18.90 1.59
N LEU A 8 -0.81 -18.00 1.25
CA LEU A 8 0.30 -17.67 2.13
C LEU A 8 -0.17 -17.06 3.45
N LEU A 9 -1.18 -16.18 3.39
CA LEU A 9 -1.74 -15.54 4.58
C LEU A 9 -2.48 -16.54 5.46
N ALA A 10 -3.17 -17.51 4.84
CA ALA A 10 -3.84 -18.58 5.59
C ALA A 10 -2.85 -19.43 6.35
N GLU A 11 -1.65 -19.67 5.80
CA GLU A 11 -0.60 -20.44 6.48
C GLU A 11 -0.08 -19.77 7.75
N VAL A 12 -0.22 -18.45 7.87
CA VAL A 12 0.17 -17.69 9.07
C VAL A 12 -1.03 -17.27 9.91
N ASP A 13 -2.16 -17.98 9.77
CA ASP A 13 -3.36 -17.81 10.58
C ASP A 13 -4.05 -16.44 10.47
N ILE A 14 -3.97 -15.80 9.30
CA ILE A 14 -4.76 -14.61 9.02
C ILE A 14 -6.18 -15.02 8.66
N ASP A 15 -7.16 -14.47 9.35
CA ASP A 15 -8.57 -14.76 9.11
C ASP A 15 -9.00 -14.31 7.71
N TYR A 16 -9.81 -15.11 7.03
CA TYR A 16 -10.35 -14.74 5.73
C TYR A 16 -11.17 -13.46 5.77
N GLU A 17 -11.78 -13.15 6.90
CA GLU A 17 -12.54 -11.91 7.05
C GLU A 17 -11.68 -10.67 6.95
N ASP A 18 -10.38 -10.79 7.22
CA ASP A 18 -9.41 -9.71 7.12
C ASP A 18 -8.80 -9.59 5.71
N LEU A 19 -9.10 -10.53 4.82
CA LEU A 19 -8.66 -10.50 3.42
C LEU A 19 -9.76 -9.88 2.58
N ILE A 20 -9.61 -8.59 2.29
CA ILE A 20 -10.66 -7.80 1.63
C ILE A 20 -10.27 -7.53 0.19
N GLU A 21 -11.20 -7.78 -0.74
CA GLU A 21 -11.00 -7.53 -2.16
C GLU A 21 -10.92 -6.03 -2.46
N MET A 22 -10.21 -5.68 -3.55
CA MET A 22 -10.00 -4.30 -3.95
C MET A 22 -11.31 -3.52 -4.08
N ASP A 23 -12.31 -4.10 -4.72
CA ASP A 23 -13.58 -3.42 -4.96
C ASP A 23 -14.31 -3.08 -3.65
N GLU A 24 -14.13 -3.89 -2.64
CA GLU A 24 -14.76 -3.66 -1.34
C GLU A 24 -14.00 -2.65 -0.51
N ILE A 25 -12.66 -2.77 -0.45
CA ILE A 25 -11.85 -1.92 0.41
C ILE A 25 -11.73 -0.49 -0.12
N ASN A 26 -11.82 -0.29 -1.44
CA ASN A 26 -11.69 1.05 -2.02
C ASN A 26 -12.75 2.03 -1.49
N LYS A 27 -13.88 1.52 -1.05
CA LYS A 27 -14.94 2.35 -0.46
C LYS A 27 -14.56 2.88 0.92
N ASP A 28 -13.65 2.22 1.60
CA ASP A 28 -13.35 2.47 3.01
C ASP A 28 -12.07 3.27 3.24
N PHE A 29 -11.23 3.46 2.22
CA PHE A 29 -9.97 4.19 2.40
C PHE A 29 -10.17 5.63 2.87
N SER A 30 -11.19 6.32 2.39
CA SER A 30 -11.45 7.70 2.81
C SER A 30 -11.85 7.81 4.29
N ASP A 31 -12.36 6.73 4.86
CA ASP A 31 -12.72 6.65 6.27
C ASP A 31 -11.58 6.10 7.14
N SER A 32 -10.49 5.68 6.55
CA SER A 32 -9.34 5.11 7.26
C SER A 32 -8.43 6.20 7.79
N ASP A 33 -8.02 6.07 9.04
CA ASP A 33 -7.10 7.02 9.66
C ASP A 33 -5.68 6.83 9.16
N VAL A 34 -5.24 5.58 9.04
CA VAL A 34 -3.90 5.24 8.58
C VAL A 34 -3.98 4.06 7.62
N CYS A 35 -3.28 4.16 6.50
CA CYS A 35 -3.08 3.06 5.56
C CYS A 35 -1.61 2.69 5.56
N LEU A 36 -1.31 1.43 5.85
CA LEU A 36 0.06 0.92 5.84
C LEU A 36 0.27 0.11 4.57
N ILE A 37 1.20 0.55 3.74
CA ILE A 37 1.51 -0.10 2.46
C ILE A 37 2.82 -0.86 2.60
N VAL A 38 2.75 -2.17 2.38
CA VAL A 38 3.90 -3.05 2.50
C VAL A 38 4.05 -3.85 1.20
N GLY A 39 5.15 -3.63 0.50
CA GLY A 39 5.47 -4.40 -0.70
C GLY A 39 4.64 -4.08 -1.93
N ALA A 40 3.91 -2.96 -1.95
CA ALA A 40 3.10 -2.55 -3.09
C ALA A 40 3.65 -1.27 -3.73
N ASN A 41 3.47 -1.13 -5.04
CA ASN A 41 3.88 0.08 -5.76
C ASN A 41 2.83 0.46 -6.82
N ASP A 42 2.80 -0.26 -7.95
CA ASP A 42 1.92 0.13 -9.07
C ASP A 42 0.45 0.08 -8.69
N VAL A 43 0.03 -0.87 -7.87
CA VAL A 43 -1.36 -1.06 -7.46
C VAL A 43 -1.88 0.08 -6.58
N VAL A 44 -0.99 0.92 -6.05
CA VAL A 44 -1.35 2.10 -5.27
C VAL A 44 -0.93 3.40 -5.97
N ASN A 45 -0.57 3.33 -7.24
CA ASN A 45 -0.10 4.48 -8.00
C ASN A 45 -1.30 5.27 -8.56
N PRO A 46 -1.55 6.51 -8.07
CA PRO A 46 -2.69 7.29 -8.53
C PRO A 46 -2.60 7.72 -10.00
N SER A 47 -1.46 7.58 -10.66
CA SER A 47 -1.33 7.85 -12.10
C SER A 47 -2.24 6.96 -12.94
N ALA A 48 -2.60 5.79 -12.46
CA ALA A 48 -3.55 4.91 -13.14
C ALA A 48 -4.93 5.55 -13.27
N ARG A 49 -5.24 6.49 -12.41
CA ARG A 49 -6.52 7.19 -12.32
C ARG A 49 -6.46 8.59 -12.93
N ASN A 50 -5.35 9.29 -12.73
CA ASN A 50 -5.24 10.72 -12.95
C ASN A 50 -4.42 11.11 -14.18
N ASN A 51 -3.60 10.22 -14.72
CA ASN A 51 -2.68 10.56 -15.81
C ASN A 51 -2.96 9.72 -17.07
N PRO A 52 -3.68 10.28 -18.06
CA PRO A 52 -3.99 9.56 -19.29
C PRO A 52 -2.77 9.14 -20.10
N ASP A 53 -1.61 9.78 -19.89
CA ASP A 53 -0.38 9.44 -20.59
C ASP A 53 0.42 8.34 -19.91
N SER A 54 -0.01 7.90 -18.74
CA SER A 54 0.68 6.84 -18.00
C SER A 54 0.46 5.47 -18.62
N PRO A 55 1.50 4.62 -18.69
CA PRO A 55 1.34 3.24 -19.19
C PRO A 55 0.33 2.41 -18.39
N ILE A 56 0.04 2.79 -17.14
CA ILE A 56 -0.91 2.06 -16.29
C ILE A 56 -2.30 2.71 -16.26
N TYR A 57 -2.53 3.75 -17.06
CA TYR A 57 -3.82 4.44 -17.04
C TYR A 57 -4.98 3.47 -17.29
N GLY A 58 -5.99 3.55 -16.44
CA GLY A 58 -7.15 2.67 -16.49
C GLY A 58 -6.99 1.37 -15.72
N MET A 59 -5.80 1.07 -15.19
CA MET A 59 -5.60 -0.13 -14.38
C MET A 59 -6.33 0.03 -13.03
N PRO A 60 -7.05 -1.01 -12.56
CA PRO A 60 -7.64 -0.96 -11.22
C PRO A 60 -6.55 -0.85 -10.15
N ILE A 61 -6.73 0.09 -9.23
CA ILE A 61 -5.77 0.30 -8.14
C ILE A 61 -6.48 0.42 -6.80
N LEU A 62 -5.71 0.24 -5.73
CA LEU A 62 -6.16 0.53 -4.38
C LEU A 62 -6.11 2.04 -4.15
N ASP A 63 -7.20 2.61 -3.63
CA ASP A 63 -7.31 4.05 -3.40
C ASP A 63 -6.67 4.46 -2.07
N ALA A 64 -5.49 3.91 -1.77
CA ALA A 64 -4.80 4.13 -0.51
C ALA A 64 -4.48 5.62 -0.25
N ASP A 65 -4.31 6.41 -1.30
CA ASP A 65 -4.03 7.84 -1.20
C ASP A 65 -5.18 8.64 -0.59
N LYS A 66 -6.38 8.05 -0.50
CA LYS A 66 -7.54 8.69 0.10
C LYS A 66 -7.59 8.57 1.62
N SER A 67 -6.76 7.73 2.21
CA SER A 67 -6.65 7.62 3.66
C SER A 67 -6.11 8.92 4.26
N LYS A 68 -6.45 9.19 5.52
CA LYS A 68 -5.99 10.41 6.18
C LYS A 68 -4.48 10.48 6.26
N GLN A 69 -3.84 9.35 6.53
CA GLN A 69 -2.38 9.24 6.54
C GLN A 69 -1.97 7.91 5.90
N VAL A 70 -0.90 7.94 5.11
CA VAL A 70 -0.36 6.77 4.44
C VAL A 70 1.09 6.57 4.88
N VAL A 71 1.44 5.35 5.28
CA VAL A 71 2.81 4.98 5.60
C VAL A 71 3.24 3.88 4.63
N VAL A 72 4.32 4.12 3.91
CA VAL A 72 4.83 3.19 2.91
C VAL A 72 6.16 2.61 3.38
N ILE A 73 6.22 1.29 3.49
CA ILE A 73 7.46 0.58 3.83
C ILE A 73 8.05 0.02 2.54
N LYS A 74 9.19 0.57 2.15
CA LYS A 74 9.95 0.15 0.96
C LYS A 74 11.44 0.22 1.25
N ARG A 75 12.21 -0.54 0.47
CA ARG A 75 13.67 -0.47 0.59
C ARG A 75 14.25 0.78 -0.06
N SER A 76 13.58 1.31 -1.10
CA SER A 76 14.05 2.48 -1.83
C SER A 76 12.90 3.10 -2.62
N MET A 77 13.18 4.22 -3.30
CA MET A 77 12.23 4.88 -4.20
C MET A 77 12.18 4.24 -5.59
N SER A 78 12.81 3.10 -5.79
CA SER A 78 12.80 2.40 -7.09
C SER A 78 11.38 2.16 -7.58
N PRO A 79 11.14 2.33 -8.90
CA PRO A 79 9.81 2.09 -9.46
C PRO A 79 9.42 0.63 -9.36
N GLY A 80 8.11 0.36 -9.46
CA GLY A 80 7.58 -0.98 -9.48
C GLY A 80 7.75 -1.65 -10.85
N TYR A 81 6.98 -2.71 -11.07
CA TYR A 81 7.07 -3.51 -12.28
C TYR A 81 6.84 -2.69 -13.56
N ALA A 82 5.96 -1.70 -13.51
CA ALA A 82 5.69 -0.84 -14.66
C ALA A 82 6.83 0.15 -14.96
N GLY A 83 7.81 0.29 -14.08
CA GLY A 83 8.96 1.15 -14.28
C GLY A 83 8.67 2.64 -14.23
N ILE A 84 7.57 3.06 -13.62
CA ILE A 84 7.16 4.46 -13.56
C ILE A 84 7.22 4.99 -12.12
N ALA A 85 7.38 6.31 -11.99
CA ALA A 85 7.36 6.97 -10.69
C ALA A 85 5.96 6.91 -10.08
N ASN A 86 5.89 6.86 -8.75
CA ASN A 86 4.63 6.84 -8.02
C ASN A 86 4.44 8.14 -7.25
N PRO A 87 3.54 9.04 -7.70
CA PRO A 87 3.31 10.31 -7.01
C PRO A 87 2.80 10.16 -5.58
N LEU A 88 2.20 9.00 -5.24
CA LEU A 88 1.75 8.73 -3.88
C LEU A 88 2.90 8.89 -2.87
N PHE A 89 4.10 8.48 -3.24
CA PHE A 89 5.25 8.48 -2.33
C PHE A 89 5.70 9.88 -1.93
N VAL A 90 5.28 10.92 -2.66
CA VAL A 90 5.62 12.31 -2.35
C VAL A 90 4.39 13.14 -1.95
N ASN A 91 3.25 12.50 -1.73
CA ASN A 91 2.04 13.19 -1.26
C ASN A 91 2.24 13.72 0.17
N GLU A 92 1.53 14.80 0.50
CA GLU A 92 1.60 15.42 1.82
C GLU A 92 1.17 14.48 2.95
N ASN A 93 0.21 13.60 2.67
CA ASN A 93 -0.30 12.64 3.67
C ASN A 93 0.49 11.33 3.72
N THR A 94 1.57 11.22 2.96
CA THR A 94 2.37 10.00 2.86
C THR A 94 3.70 10.16 3.58
N LYS A 95 4.05 9.16 4.39
CA LYS A 95 5.36 9.05 5.01
C LYS A 95 6.04 7.78 4.53
N MET A 96 7.32 7.90 4.22
CA MET A 96 8.13 6.78 3.73
C MET A 96 8.98 6.23 4.85
N LEU A 97 9.02 4.91 4.96
CA LEU A 97 9.94 4.20 5.84
C LEU A 97 10.81 3.28 4.98
N PHE A 98 12.07 3.67 4.80
CA PHE A 98 13.01 2.92 3.96
C PHE A 98 13.63 1.79 4.76
N SER A 99 13.06 0.61 4.62
CA SER A 99 13.44 -0.58 5.37
C SER A 99 12.85 -1.80 4.68
N ASP A 100 13.32 -3.01 5.03
CA ASP A 100 12.55 -4.19 4.66
C ASP A 100 11.28 -4.25 5.53
N ALA A 101 10.33 -5.10 5.13
CA ALA A 101 9.02 -5.13 5.77
C ALA A 101 9.11 -5.53 7.25
N LYS A 102 9.93 -6.51 7.57
CA LYS A 102 10.07 -7.00 8.95
C LYS A 102 10.64 -5.94 9.87
N ASP A 103 11.76 -5.34 9.47
CA ASP A 103 12.42 -4.31 10.28
C ASP A 103 11.56 -3.05 10.39
N GLY A 104 10.89 -2.66 9.31
CA GLY A 104 9.98 -1.51 9.31
C GLY A 104 8.81 -1.70 10.27
N LEU A 105 8.19 -2.87 10.25
CA LEU A 105 7.09 -3.17 11.15
C LEU A 105 7.56 -3.22 12.61
N ASN A 106 8.75 -3.76 12.86
CA ASN A 106 9.32 -3.78 14.21
C ASN A 106 9.60 -2.36 14.72
N GLN A 107 10.08 -1.46 13.87
CA GLN A 107 10.30 -0.07 14.25
C GLN A 107 8.99 0.62 14.64
N ILE A 108 7.93 0.37 13.89
CA ILE A 108 6.61 0.92 14.18
C ILE A 108 6.10 0.39 15.52
N LEU A 109 6.20 -0.91 15.76
CA LEU A 109 5.79 -1.53 17.01
C LEU A 109 6.56 -0.97 18.21
N ASN A 110 7.88 -0.80 18.06
CA ASN A 110 8.71 -0.23 19.12
C ASN A 110 8.32 1.22 19.43
N SER A 111 7.94 1.99 18.40
CA SER A 111 7.47 3.36 18.60
C SER A 111 6.17 3.41 19.40
N PHE A 112 5.25 2.47 19.14
CA PHE A 112 4.02 2.37 19.92
C PHE A 112 4.29 1.99 21.38
N ALA A 113 5.28 1.12 21.62
CA ALA A 113 5.62 0.67 22.96
C ALA A 113 6.21 1.79 23.83
N GLN A 114 6.72 2.86 23.21
CA GLN A 114 7.33 4.00 23.91
C GLN A 114 6.35 5.12 24.24
N VAL A 115 5.12 5.00 23.79
CA VAL A 115 4.09 6.04 23.96
C VAL A 115 3.25 5.83 25.24
#